data_e1b97ed167426c978ba0a3b68a6091a1
#
_entry.id   e1b97ed167426c978ba0a3b68a6091a1
#
_cell.length_a   1.000
_cell.length_b   1.000
_cell.length_c   1.000
_cell.angle_alpha   90.00
_cell.angle_beta   90.00
_cell.angle_gamma   90.00
#
_symmetry.space_group_name_H-M   'P 1'
#
loop_
_entity.id
_entity.type
_entity.pdbx_description
1 polymer ?
#
loop_
_entity_poly.entity_id
_entity_poly.type
_entity_poly.pdbx_seq_one_letter_code
_entity_poly.pdbx_strand_id
1 'polypeptide(L)'
;MASESQGPHVTLIGKPDCHLCDDARAVISQVCDELSVEWTELSILDDPELADEFWDRIPVTLIDDQVHDIYRVDPVRLRAKLS
;
A
#
# COMPACT_ATOMS: atom_id res chain seq x y z
N MET A 1 13.21 -21.04 4.74
CA MET A 1 12.95 -20.64 4.54
C MET A 1 12.57 -20.00 3.97
N ALA A 2 12.23 -20.00 3.91
CA ALA A 2 11.86 -19.50 3.39
C ALA A 2 11.48 -18.85 2.99
N SER A 3 11.21 -18.68 2.96
CA SER A 3 10.79 -18.13 2.51
C SER A 3 10.64 -17.52 2.01
N GLU A 4 10.61 -17.47 1.99
CA GLU A 4 10.49 -16.93 1.53
C GLU A 4 10.31 -16.12 0.84
N SER A 5 10.84 -15.67 1.05
CA SER A 5 10.41 -14.62 0.49
C SER A 5 9.88 -14.68 -0.77
N GLN A 6 8.97 -14.45 -0.94
CA GLN A 6 8.13 -14.85 -1.88
C GLN A 6 7.62 -13.83 -2.79
N GLY A 7 8.32 -12.90 -3.19
CA GLY A 7 7.88 -11.89 -4.09
C GLY A 7 7.58 -10.59 -3.37
N PRO A 8 6.95 -9.61 -4.05
CA PRO A 8 6.80 -8.27 -3.48
C PRO A 8 5.82 -8.23 -2.32
N HIS A 9 5.99 -7.23 -1.47
CA HIS A 9 5.08 -6.92 -0.38
C HIS A 9 4.57 -5.50 -0.58
N VAL A 10 3.25 -5.31 -0.46
CA VAL A 10 2.64 -4.00 -0.64
C VAL A 10 2.31 -3.42 0.73
N THR A 11 2.58 -2.14 0.92
CA THR A 11 2.21 -1.43 2.14
C THR A 11 1.36 -0.23 1.78
N LEU A 12 0.22 -0.11 2.45
CA LEU A 12 -0.65 1.05 2.32
C LEU A 12 -0.49 1.91 3.57
N ILE A 13 -0.15 3.18 3.39
CA ILE A 13 -0.04 4.12 4.50
C ILE A 13 -1.19 5.11 4.38
N GLY A 14 -2.01 5.19 5.42
CA GLY A 14 -3.17 6.06 5.41
C GLY A 14 -3.56 6.50 6.80
N LYS A 15 -4.84 6.83 6.97
CA LYS A 15 -5.40 7.22 8.26
C LYS A 15 -6.87 6.84 8.29
N PRO A 16 -7.50 6.79 9.48
CA PRO A 16 -8.95 6.58 9.56
C PRO A 16 -9.72 7.75 8.95
N ASP A 17 -10.96 7.48 8.56
CA ASP A 17 -11.89 8.49 8.03
C ASP A 17 -11.35 9.19 6.78
N CYS A 18 -10.75 8.41 5.89
CA CYS A 18 -10.16 8.94 4.67
C CYS A 18 -10.74 8.19 3.48
N HIS A 19 -11.53 8.89 2.66
CA HIS A 19 -12.17 8.24 1.50
C HIS A 19 -11.17 7.72 0.49
N LEU A 20 -10.12 8.49 0.23
CA LEU A 20 -9.09 8.06 -0.72
C LEU A 20 -8.34 6.84 -0.19
N CYS A 21 -8.15 6.78 1.13
CA CYS A 21 -7.53 5.61 1.75
C CYS A 21 -8.42 4.39 1.61
N ASP A 22 -9.72 4.56 1.74
CA ASP A 22 -10.67 3.47 1.56
C ASP A 22 -10.64 2.95 0.13
N ASP A 23 -10.59 3.86 -0.85
CA ASP A 23 -10.50 3.48 -2.25
C ASP A 23 -9.20 2.75 -2.54
N ALA A 24 -8.09 3.24 -2.00
CA ALA A 24 -6.79 2.59 -2.18
C ALA A 24 -6.79 1.20 -1.57
N ARG A 25 -7.38 1.06 -0.39
CA ARG A 25 -7.47 -0.24 0.28
C ARG A 25 -8.22 -1.24 -0.57
N ALA A 26 -9.33 -0.82 -1.17
CA ALA A 26 -10.14 -1.71 -1.99
C ALA A 26 -9.35 -2.21 -3.20
N VAL A 27 -8.62 -1.30 -3.87
CA VAL A 27 -7.82 -1.66 -5.03
C VAL A 27 -6.69 -2.60 -4.65
N ILE A 28 -5.96 -2.27 -3.59
CA ILE A 28 -4.82 -3.07 -3.15
C ILE A 28 -5.29 -4.46 -2.73
N SER A 29 -6.37 -4.52 -1.96
CA SER A 29 -6.92 -5.79 -1.50
C SER A 29 -7.29 -6.68 -2.69
N GLN A 30 -7.95 -6.11 -3.69
CA GLN A 30 -8.38 -6.87 -4.85
C GLN A 30 -7.21 -7.38 -5.67
N VAL A 31 -6.26 -6.51 -5.98
CA VAL A 31 -5.11 -6.89 -6.81
C VAL A 31 -4.21 -7.89 -6.09
N CYS A 32 -3.94 -7.63 -4.82
CA CYS A 32 -3.09 -8.53 -4.04
C CYS A 32 -3.74 -9.89 -3.87
N ASP A 33 -5.06 -9.92 -3.69
CA ASP A 33 -5.78 -11.19 -3.59
C ASP A 33 -5.69 -11.97 -4.90
N GLU A 34 -5.85 -11.31 -6.03
CA GLU A 34 -5.73 -11.96 -7.33
C GLU A 34 -4.35 -12.57 -7.55
N LEU A 35 -3.32 -11.89 -7.10
CA LEU A 35 -1.94 -12.29 -7.38
C LEU A 35 -1.29 -13.02 -6.23
N SER A 36 -2.01 -13.26 -5.15
CA SER A 36 -1.51 -13.91 -3.94
C SER A 36 -0.30 -13.15 -3.35
N VAL A 37 -0.39 -11.84 -3.36
CA VAL A 37 0.64 -10.96 -2.81
C VAL A 37 0.20 -10.51 -1.43
N GLU A 38 1.11 -10.53 -0.47
CA GLU A 38 0.81 -10.06 0.88
C GLU A 38 0.89 -8.54 0.93
N TRP A 39 0.05 -7.96 1.79
CA TRP A 39 0.08 -6.53 1.97
C TRP A 39 -0.28 -6.17 3.41
N THR A 40 0.15 -4.98 3.81
CA THR A 40 -0.03 -4.48 5.17
C THR A 40 -0.56 -3.05 5.11
N GLU A 41 -1.42 -2.71 6.03
CA GLU A 41 -1.91 -1.34 6.15
C GLU A 41 -1.37 -0.71 7.42
N LEU A 42 -0.80 0.49 7.29
CA LEU A 42 -0.26 1.25 8.41
C LEU A 42 -0.97 2.59 8.49
N SER A 43 -1.12 3.10 9.71
CA SER A 43 -1.73 4.40 9.94
C SER A 43 -0.67 5.40 10.39
N ILE A 44 -0.75 6.62 9.84
CA ILE A 44 0.16 7.68 10.31
C ILE A 44 -0.11 8.06 11.76
N LEU A 45 -1.27 7.68 12.30
CA LEU A 45 -1.58 7.96 13.70
C LEU A 45 -0.80 7.06 14.65
N ASP A 46 -0.33 5.92 14.16
CA ASP A 46 0.37 4.94 14.98
C ASP A 46 1.89 5.11 14.95
N ASP A 47 2.40 5.95 14.05
CA ASP A 47 3.85 6.07 13.87
C ASP A 47 4.19 7.51 13.52
N PRO A 48 4.81 8.26 14.46
CA PRO A 48 5.15 9.65 14.20
C PRO A 48 6.09 9.87 13.01
N GLU A 49 6.94 8.90 12.73
CA GLU A 49 7.86 9.01 11.58
C GLU A 49 7.09 8.94 10.28
N LEU A 50 6.10 8.06 10.20
CA LEU A 50 5.24 7.99 9.03
C LEU A 50 4.43 9.25 8.86
N ALA A 51 3.91 9.78 9.95
CA ALA A 51 3.14 11.02 9.91
C ALA A 51 4.01 12.17 9.40
N ASP A 52 5.23 12.26 9.90
CA ASP A 52 6.13 13.34 9.53
C ASP A 52 6.49 13.27 8.05
N GLU A 53 6.68 12.07 7.52
CA GLU A 53 7.10 11.89 6.15
C GLU A 53 5.93 11.98 5.16
N PHE A 54 4.78 11.42 5.50
CA PHE A 54 3.72 11.20 4.51
C PHE A 54 2.40 11.92 4.81
N TRP A 55 2.31 12.75 5.85
CA TRP A 55 1.03 13.31 6.28
C TRP A 55 0.26 13.99 5.15
N ASP A 56 0.96 14.59 4.19
CA ASP A 56 0.34 15.32 3.10
C ASP A 56 0.28 14.52 1.79
N ARG A 57 0.63 13.22 1.84
CA ARG A 57 0.66 12.39 0.63
C ARG A 57 -0.20 11.15 0.74
N ILE A 58 -0.86 10.96 1.86
CA ILE A 58 -1.68 9.77 2.05
C ILE A 58 -2.92 9.81 1.17
N PRO A 59 -3.37 8.64 0.71
CA PRO A 59 -2.76 7.33 0.93
C PRO A 59 -1.51 7.14 0.08
N VAL A 60 -0.53 6.48 0.66
CA VAL A 60 0.71 6.15 -0.02
C VAL A 60 0.78 4.65 -0.21
N THR A 61 1.10 4.21 -1.41
CA THR A 61 1.27 2.79 -1.70
C THR A 61 2.75 2.52 -1.92
N LEU A 62 3.30 1.63 -1.11
CA LEU A 62 4.69 1.21 -1.24
C LEU A 62 4.74 -0.21 -1.78
N ILE A 63 5.73 -0.47 -2.63
CA ILE A 63 6.05 -1.83 -3.05
C ILE A 63 7.50 -2.05 -2.62
N ASP A 64 7.70 -2.99 -1.69
CA ASP A 64 9.03 -3.30 -1.13
C ASP A 64 9.71 -2.04 -0.61
N ASP A 65 8.95 -1.22 0.15
CA ASP A 65 9.43 -0.01 0.79
C ASP A 65 9.74 1.14 -0.16
N GLN A 66 9.35 1.02 -1.43
CA GLN A 66 9.51 2.11 -2.38
C GLN A 66 8.16 2.66 -2.78
N VAL A 67 8.05 3.99 -2.84
CA VAL A 67 6.78 4.62 -3.20
C VAL A 67 6.40 4.24 -4.62
N HIS A 68 5.20 3.67 -4.75
CA HIS A 68 4.63 3.29 -6.05
C HIS A 68 3.61 4.32 -6.51
N ASP A 69 2.70 4.71 -5.63
CA ASP A 69 1.66 5.69 -5.93
C ASP A 69 1.35 6.50 -4.68
N ILE A 70 0.88 7.72 -4.89
CA ILE A 70 0.35 8.55 -3.82
C ILE A 70 -1.07 8.98 -4.21
N TYR A 71 -1.92 9.22 -3.21
CA TYR A 71 -3.32 9.63 -3.33
C TYR A 71 -4.20 8.54 -3.91
N ARG A 72 -3.94 8.10 -5.13
CA ARG A 72 -4.76 7.09 -5.80
C ARG A 72 -3.91 5.92 -6.21
N VAL A 73 -4.52 4.75 -6.27
CA VAL A 73 -3.86 3.54 -6.73
C VAL A 73 -4.50 3.12 -8.04
N ASP A 74 -3.71 3.06 -9.08
CA ASP A 74 -4.17 2.57 -10.38
C ASP A 74 -4.06 1.05 -10.40
N PRO A 75 -5.18 0.31 -10.47
CA PRO A 75 -5.11 -1.15 -10.41
C PRO A 75 -4.33 -1.76 -11.55
N VAL A 76 -4.35 -1.15 -12.74
CA VAL A 76 -3.60 -1.67 -13.88
C VAL A 76 -2.10 -1.56 -13.63
N ARG A 77 -1.66 -0.40 -13.16
CA ARG A 77 -0.24 -0.20 -12.86
C ARG A 77 0.22 -1.09 -11.72
N LEU A 78 -0.61 -1.21 -10.69
CA LEU A 78 -0.26 -2.04 -9.54
C LEU A 78 -0.13 -3.50 -9.97
N ARG A 79 -1.10 -3.98 -10.74
CA ARG A 79 -1.08 -5.37 -11.22
C ARG A 79 0.15 -5.63 -12.07
N ALA A 80 0.47 -4.70 -12.97
CA ALA A 80 1.65 -4.84 -13.82
C ALA A 80 2.94 -4.88 -13.01
N LYS A 81 3.02 -4.06 -11.97
CA LYS A 81 4.23 -3.99 -11.15
C LYS A 81 4.42 -5.24 -10.29
N LEU A 82 3.32 -5.86 -9.87
CA LEU A 82 3.37 -7.03 -9.00
C LEU A 82 3.45 -8.36 -9.76
N SER A 83 3.17 -8.33 -11.04
CA SER A 83 3.18 -9.57 -11.84
C SER A 83 4.57 -9.98 -12.27
#